data_c64b7ee6d59fe34239245605a4a7bd7c
#
_entry.id   c64b7ee6d59fe34239245605a4a7bd7c
#
_cell.length_a   1.000
_cell.length_b   1.000
_cell.length_c   1.000
_cell.angle_alpha   90.00
_cell.angle_beta   90.00
_cell.angle_gamma   90.00
#
_symmetry.space_group_name_H-M   'P 1'
#
loop_
_entity.id
_entity.type
_entity.pdbx_description
1 polymer ?
#
loop_
_entity_poly.entity_id
_entity_poly.type
_entity_poly.pdbx_seq_one_letter_code
_entity_poly.pdbx_strand_id
1 'polypeptide(L)'
;MLRHDAPIRVRMEDISKSFGAIKSLDRVNLTLREGEVLGLVGDNGAGKSTLSKMLSGALVPDSGRILLDEREVRFASPADARRERVEMVYQDLSLCDTVDVAGNLMLGREPIRRVLGVPLMDSRKMHAEASRMLDHLGIRMPSTRLKVENLSGGQRQSIAIGRAVSFDPLVLIMDEPTAALAVAEVDAVLELIKTVSARGVSVILITHRLQDLFVVCDRIMVMFEGRNAAERLIGETNIEEIVNLIVGRKFRSVSAGGRPSAGAPA
;
A
#
# COMPACT_ATOMS: atom_id res chain seq x y z
N MET A 1 -18.00 -14.86 1.02
CA MET A 1 -17.96 -14.73 -0.45
C MET A 1 -16.50 -14.53 -0.80
N LEU A 2 -15.91 -15.42 -1.57
CA LEU A 2 -14.49 -15.26 -1.97
C LEU A 2 -14.39 -14.01 -2.84
N ARG A 3 -13.51 -13.06 -2.49
CA ARG A 3 -13.30 -11.79 -3.24
C ARG A 3 -12.77 -12.01 -4.67
N HIS A 4 -12.60 -13.28 -5.05
CA HIS A 4 -12.11 -13.68 -6.37
C HIS A 4 -13.01 -13.26 -7.53
N ASP A 5 -14.31 -13.06 -7.28
CA ASP A 5 -15.29 -12.63 -8.29
C ASP A 5 -15.59 -11.12 -8.25
N ALA A 6 -14.93 -10.37 -7.35
CA ALA A 6 -15.11 -8.93 -7.26
C ALA A 6 -14.54 -8.22 -8.51
N PRO A 7 -15.12 -7.09 -8.94
CA PRO A 7 -14.63 -6.31 -10.07
C PRO A 7 -13.17 -5.90 -9.88
N ILE A 8 -12.45 -5.73 -10.99
CA ILE A 8 -11.08 -5.23 -10.95
C ILE A 8 -11.13 -3.72 -10.71
N ARG A 9 -10.51 -3.28 -9.61
CA ARG A 9 -10.36 -1.88 -9.22
C ARG A 9 -9.17 -1.23 -9.90
N VAL A 10 -8.02 -1.93 -9.89
CA VAL A 10 -6.78 -1.46 -10.52
C VAL A 10 -6.29 -2.53 -11.47
N ARG A 11 -5.91 -2.11 -12.67
CA ARG A 11 -5.13 -2.92 -13.60
C ARG A 11 -3.94 -2.11 -14.10
N MET A 12 -2.77 -2.63 -13.90
CA MET A 12 -1.53 -2.11 -14.47
C MET A 12 -1.05 -3.10 -15.52
N GLU A 13 -0.80 -2.64 -16.74
CA GLU A 13 -0.45 -3.49 -17.88
C GLU A 13 0.87 -3.08 -18.48
N ASP A 14 1.80 -4.05 -18.61
CA ASP A 14 3.12 -3.93 -19.24
C ASP A 14 3.96 -2.75 -18.72
N ILE A 15 3.83 -2.45 -17.45
CA ILE A 15 4.51 -1.33 -16.80
C ILE A 15 6.01 -1.54 -16.83
N SER A 16 6.72 -0.60 -17.45
CA SER A 16 8.18 -0.61 -17.48
C SER A 16 8.76 0.72 -17.00
N LYS A 17 9.94 0.66 -16.36
CA LYS A 17 10.69 1.82 -15.86
C LYS A 17 12.18 1.55 -15.81
N SER A 18 12.93 2.52 -16.33
CA SER A 18 14.38 2.52 -16.25
C SER A 18 14.88 3.80 -15.56
N PHE A 19 15.97 3.68 -14.83
CA PHE A 19 16.73 4.77 -14.24
C PHE A 19 18.16 4.72 -14.80
N GLY A 20 18.43 5.50 -15.84
CA GLY A 20 19.67 5.37 -16.61
C GLY A 20 19.79 3.97 -17.22
N ALA A 21 20.87 3.25 -16.92
CA ALA A 21 21.10 1.88 -17.40
C ALA A 21 20.35 0.80 -16.60
N ILE A 22 19.76 1.13 -15.47
CA ILE A 22 19.11 0.17 -14.58
C ILE A 22 17.62 0.07 -14.93
N LYS A 23 17.17 -1.09 -15.39
CA LYS A 23 15.76 -1.39 -15.62
C LYS A 23 15.13 -1.84 -14.31
N SER A 24 14.37 -0.97 -13.67
CA SER A 24 13.71 -1.22 -12.38
C SER A 24 12.45 -2.05 -12.52
N LEU A 25 11.68 -1.85 -13.61
CA LEU A 25 10.50 -2.64 -13.95
C LEU A 25 10.55 -3.03 -15.44
N ASP A 26 10.19 -4.26 -15.73
CA ASP A 26 10.16 -4.82 -17.07
C ASP A 26 8.83 -5.53 -17.34
N ARG A 27 7.89 -4.82 -17.97
CA ARG A 27 6.56 -5.30 -18.34
C ARG A 27 5.81 -5.95 -17.18
N VAL A 28 5.77 -5.27 -16.05
CA VAL A 28 5.06 -5.71 -14.85
C VAL A 28 3.56 -5.53 -15.05
N ASN A 29 2.80 -6.57 -14.70
CA ASN A 29 1.36 -6.57 -14.69
C ASN A 29 0.88 -6.71 -13.24
N LEU A 30 -0.14 -5.94 -12.84
CA LEU A 30 -0.76 -6.02 -11.52
C LEU A 30 -2.27 -5.86 -11.67
N THR A 31 -3.02 -6.71 -10.98
CA THR A 31 -4.45 -6.53 -10.80
C THR A 31 -4.76 -6.43 -9.32
N LEU A 32 -5.70 -5.55 -8.96
CA LEU A 32 -6.24 -5.42 -7.61
C LEU A 32 -7.75 -5.35 -7.71
N ARG A 33 -8.44 -6.18 -6.96
CA ARG A 33 -9.91 -6.25 -6.97
C ARG A 33 -10.52 -5.35 -5.91
N GLU A 34 -11.80 -5.06 -6.04
CA GLU A 34 -12.54 -4.27 -5.08
C GLU A 34 -12.52 -4.92 -3.69
N GLY A 35 -12.10 -4.13 -2.68
CA GLY A 35 -11.99 -4.58 -1.31
C GLY A 35 -10.94 -5.67 -1.06
N GLU A 36 -10.11 -6.03 -2.05
CA GLU A 36 -9.01 -6.99 -1.90
C GLU A 36 -7.86 -6.38 -1.11
N VAL A 37 -7.19 -7.22 -0.30
CA VAL A 37 -5.87 -6.92 0.26
C VAL A 37 -4.83 -7.74 -0.50
N LEU A 38 -4.07 -7.08 -1.37
CA LEU A 38 -2.98 -7.68 -2.14
C LEU A 38 -1.64 -7.45 -1.44
N GLY A 39 -0.97 -8.51 -1.05
CA GLY A 39 0.41 -8.47 -0.58
C GLY A 39 1.39 -8.34 -1.75
N LEU A 40 2.26 -7.33 -1.74
CA LEU A 40 3.31 -7.16 -2.74
C LEU A 40 4.67 -7.41 -2.09
N VAL A 41 5.32 -8.52 -2.47
CA VAL A 41 6.58 -8.98 -1.88
C VAL A 41 7.66 -9.17 -2.92
N GLY A 42 8.90 -9.30 -2.46
CA GLY A 42 10.08 -9.50 -3.28
C GLY A 42 11.32 -8.99 -2.55
N ASP A 43 12.50 -9.31 -3.04
CA ASP A 43 13.76 -8.86 -2.46
C ASP A 43 13.95 -7.33 -2.61
N ASN A 44 14.97 -6.79 -1.93
CA ASN A 44 15.38 -5.40 -2.12
C ASN A 44 15.79 -5.18 -3.58
N GLY A 45 15.29 -4.10 -4.19
CA GLY A 45 15.50 -3.85 -5.62
C GLY A 45 14.58 -4.61 -6.57
N ALA A 46 13.65 -5.46 -6.10
CA ALA A 46 12.70 -6.18 -6.96
C ALA A 46 11.69 -5.27 -7.69
N GLY A 47 11.65 -3.96 -7.39
CA GLY A 47 10.79 -3.00 -8.08
C GLY A 47 9.50 -2.63 -7.34
N LYS A 48 9.23 -3.19 -6.14
CA LYS A 48 8.01 -2.96 -5.37
C LYS A 48 7.70 -1.48 -5.16
N SER A 49 8.66 -0.73 -4.58
CA SER A 49 8.49 0.71 -4.32
C SER A 49 8.44 1.54 -5.61
N THR A 50 9.02 1.07 -6.71
CA THR A 50 8.89 1.72 -8.01
C THR A 50 7.46 1.57 -8.54
N LEU A 51 6.90 0.37 -8.46
CA LEU A 51 5.53 0.07 -8.90
C LEU A 51 4.50 0.84 -8.07
N SER A 52 4.63 0.85 -6.74
CA SER A 52 3.73 1.59 -5.85
C SER A 52 3.79 3.10 -6.07
N LYS A 53 4.99 3.65 -6.30
CA LYS A 53 5.17 5.08 -6.62
C LYS A 53 4.52 5.48 -7.94
N MET A 54 4.40 4.58 -8.91
CA MET A 54 3.67 4.87 -10.15
C MET A 54 2.17 4.91 -9.90
N LEU A 55 1.63 3.95 -9.16
CA LEU A 55 0.21 3.95 -8.84
C LEU A 55 -0.18 5.13 -7.94
N SER A 56 0.73 5.60 -7.08
CA SER A 56 0.52 6.82 -6.26
C SER A 56 0.82 8.14 -6.99
N GLY A 57 1.22 8.10 -8.27
CA GLY A 57 1.54 9.29 -9.06
C GLY A 57 2.87 9.96 -8.72
N ALA A 58 3.70 9.36 -7.85
CA ALA A 58 5.03 9.88 -7.51
C ALA A 58 6.08 9.59 -8.60
N LEU A 59 5.80 8.63 -9.50
CA LEU A 59 6.63 8.31 -10.67
C LEU A 59 5.73 8.07 -11.88
N VAL A 60 6.23 8.45 -13.06
CA VAL A 60 5.57 8.17 -14.35
C VAL A 60 6.24 6.94 -14.98
N PRO A 61 5.48 5.93 -15.46
CA PRO A 61 6.03 4.80 -16.20
C PRO A 61 6.63 5.26 -17.54
N ASP A 62 7.65 4.56 -18.03
CA ASP A 62 8.22 4.80 -19.36
C ASP A 62 7.34 4.17 -20.45
N SER A 63 6.67 3.04 -20.12
CA SER A 63 5.68 2.38 -20.98
C SER A 63 4.68 1.58 -20.14
N GLY A 64 3.60 1.15 -20.78
CA GLY A 64 2.47 0.48 -20.15
C GLY A 64 1.34 1.46 -19.82
N ARG A 65 0.29 0.95 -19.19
CA ARG A 65 -0.89 1.76 -18.82
C ARG A 65 -1.46 1.36 -17.48
N ILE A 66 -2.14 2.29 -16.84
CA ILE A 66 -2.85 2.10 -15.58
C ILE A 66 -4.33 2.31 -15.84
N LEU A 67 -5.16 1.37 -15.40
CA LEU A 67 -6.61 1.49 -15.47
C LEU A 67 -7.17 1.47 -14.04
N LEU A 68 -8.12 2.35 -13.77
CA LEU A 68 -8.97 2.34 -12.58
C LEU A 68 -10.41 2.11 -13.01
N ASP A 69 -11.07 1.07 -12.48
CA ASP A 69 -12.40 0.65 -12.89
C ASP A 69 -12.53 0.58 -14.42
N GLU A 70 -11.57 -0.12 -15.06
CA GLU A 70 -11.44 -0.32 -16.51
C GLU A 70 -11.24 0.98 -17.34
N ARG A 71 -11.10 2.14 -16.70
CA ARG A 71 -10.82 3.44 -17.34
C ARG A 71 -9.32 3.75 -17.26
N GLU A 72 -8.68 4.01 -18.41
CA GLU A 72 -7.27 4.41 -18.42
C GLU A 72 -7.08 5.75 -17.72
N VAL A 73 -6.08 5.80 -16.81
CA VAL A 73 -5.69 7.00 -16.07
C VAL A 73 -4.21 7.27 -16.23
N ARG A 74 -3.83 8.54 -16.13
CA ARG A 74 -2.43 8.96 -16.16
C ARG A 74 -2.15 9.90 -15.00
N PHE A 75 -1.18 9.54 -14.19
CA PHE A 75 -0.75 10.33 -13.04
C PHE A 75 0.57 11.02 -13.35
N ALA A 76 0.56 12.35 -13.39
CA ALA A 76 1.78 13.16 -13.50
C ALA A 76 2.27 13.62 -12.11
N SER A 77 1.41 13.50 -11.10
CA SER A 77 1.69 13.90 -9.72
C SER A 77 0.86 13.09 -8.71
N PRO A 78 1.27 13.05 -7.42
CA PRO A 78 0.44 12.45 -6.36
C PRO A 78 -0.93 13.12 -6.22
N ALA A 79 -1.06 14.40 -6.58
CA ALA A 79 -2.34 15.09 -6.57
C ALA A 79 -3.32 14.53 -7.62
N ASP A 80 -2.82 14.02 -8.76
CA ASP A 80 -3.66 13.37 -9.77
C ASP A 80 -4.17 12.02 -9.25
N ALA A 81 -3.30 11.20 -8.65
CA ALA A 81 -3.69 9.94 -8.05
C ALA A 81 -4.72 10.14 -6.93
N ARG A 82 -4.55 11.18 -6.11
CA ARG A 82 -5.50 11.53 -5.05
C ARG A 82 -6.87 11.97 -5.59
N ARG A 83 -6.93 12.70 -6.71
CA ARG A 83 -8.21 13.04 -7.36
C ARG A 83 -8.96 11.78 -7.84
N GLU A 84 -8.22 10.75 -8.22
CA GLU A 84 -8.76 9.44 -8.57
C GLU A 84 -8.92 8.52 -7.35
N ARG A 85 -8.82 9.07 -6.12
CA ARG A 85 -9.03 8.37 -4.85
C ARG A 85 -8.01 7.23 -4.62
N VAL A 86 -6.78 7.42 -5.09
CA VAL A 86 -5.64 6.56 -4.76
C VAL A 86 -4.77 7.29 -3.73
N GLU A 87 -4.64 6.69 -2.55
CA GLU A 87 -3.85 7.22 -1.43
C GLU A 87 -2.69 6.29 -1.09
N MET A 88 -1.62 6.86 -0.56
CA MET A 88 -0.46 6.10 -0.11
C MET A 88 -0.03 6.51 1.29
N VAL A 89 0.16 5.51 2.15
CA VAL A 89 0.85 5.64 3.43
C VAL A 89 2.28 5.18 3.21
N TYR A 90 3.20 6.13 3.29
CA TYR A 90 4.63 5.89 3.13
C TYR A 90 5.23 5.32 4.42
N GLN A 91 6.40 4.71 4.31
CA GLN A 91 7.19 4.25 5.45
C GLN A 91 7.54 5.41 6.42
N ASP A 92 7.87 6.59 5.88
CA ASP A 92 7.86 7.84 6.64
C ASP A 92 6.41 8.36 6.65
N LEU A 93 5.79 8.34 7.82
CA LEU A 93 4.36 8.64 8.02
C LEU A 93 3.97 10.07 7.63
N SER A 94 4.96 10.95 7.44
CA SER A 94 4.77 12.37 7.12
C SER A 94 3.76 13.05 8.06
N LEU A 95 3.87 12.76 9.35
CA LEU A 95 3.10 13.38 10.41
C LEU A 95 3.86 14.60 10.96
N CYS A 96 3.11 15.63 11.35
CA CYS A 96 3.65 16.81 12.01
C CYS A 96 3.71 16.54 13.52
N ASP A 97 4.88 16.23 14.07
CA ASP A 97 5.07 15.83 15.48
C ASP A 97 4.55 16.87 16.47
N THR A 98 4.74 18.15 16.18
CA THR A 98 4.33 19.27 17.07
C THR A 98 2.84 19.64 16.96
N VAL A 99 2.12 19.07 15.98
CA VAL A 99 0.69 19.25 15.77
C VAL A 99 -0.07 18.12 16.45
N ASP A 100 -1.26 18.41 16.94
CA ASP A 100 -2.11 17.42 17.58
C ASP A 100 -2.73 16.41 16.59
N VAL A 101 -3.35 15.37 17.13
CA VAL A 101 -4.00 14.30 16.36
C VAL A 101 -5.04 14.86 15.40
N ALA A 102 -5.90 15.78 15.86
CA ALA A 102 -6.95 16.36 15.01
C ALA A 102 -6.37 17.17 13.86
N GLY A 103 -5.34 17.97 14.12
CA GLY A 103 -4.64 18.74 13.09
C GLY A 103 -3.96 17.85 12.06
N ASN A 104 -3.32 16.75 12.49
CA ASN A 104 -2.71 15.78 11.55
C ASN A 104 -3.75 15.05 10.68
N LEU A 105 -4.91 14.67 11.25
CA LEU A 105 -5.98 14.01 10.51
C LEU A 105 -6.64 14.95 9.49
N MET A 106 -6.77 16.23 9.82
CA MET A 106 -7.46 17.23 9.00
C MET A 106 -6.52 18.11 8.18
N LEU A 107 -5.22 17.79 8.15
CA LEU A 107 -4.20 18.59 7.46
C LEU A 107 -4.59 18.84 5.99
N GLY A 108 -4.69 20.12 5.62
CA GLY A 108 -5.10 20.56 4.29
C GLY A 108 -6.62 20.55 4.04
N ARG A 109 -7.45 20.23 5.08
CA ARG A 109 -8.92 20.21 5.03
C ARG A 109 -9.52 20.70 6.33
N GLU A 110 -8.81 21.59 7.01
CA GLU A 110 -9.24 22.15 8.28
C GLU A 110 -10.60 22.83 8.11
N PRO A 111 -11.59 22.51 8.95
CA PRO A 111 -12.88 23.16 8.87
C PRO A 111 -12.77 24.65 9.19
N ILE A 112 -13.38 25.49 8.34
CA ILE A 112 -13.31 26.93 8.44
C ILE A 112 -14.69 27.47 8.88
N ARG A 113 -14.68 28.37 9.85
CA ARG A 113 -15.82 29.23 10.20
C ARG A 113 -15.53 30.69 9.84
N ARG A 114 -16.51 31.42 9.39
CA ARG A 114 -16.38 32.85 9.15
C ARG A 114 -16.84 33.64 10.38
N VAL A 115 -15.93 34.49 10.89
CA VAL A 115 -16.26 35.43 11.99
C VAL A 115 -16.04 36.83 11.45
N LEU A 116 -17.11 37.62 11.41
CA LEU A 116 -17.10 38.97 10.82
C LEU A 116 -16.48 39.00 9.39
N GLY A 117 -16.74 37.96 8.58
CA GLY A 117 -16.21 37.84 7.22
C GLY A 117 -14.82 37.24 7.12
N VAL A 118 -14.07 37.13 8.23
CA VAL A 118 -12.70 36.58 8.27
C VAL A 118 -12.78 35.05 8.39
N PRO A 119 -12.10 34.30 7.51
CA PRO A 119 -12.02 32.84 7.63
C PRO A 119 -11.08 32.45 8.78
N LEU A 120 -11.60 31.77 9.78
CA LEU A 120 -10.85 31.24 10.90
C LEU A 120 -11.05 29.72 10.99
N MET A 121 -10.02 29.00 11.41
CA MET A 121 -10.10 27.56 11.65
C MET A 121 -11.12 27.27 12.76
N ASP A 122 -12.05 26.33 12.50
CA ASP A 122 -12.98 25.84 13.51
C ASP A 122 -12.42 24.65 14.26
N SER A 123 -11.57 24.93 15.23
CA SER A 123 -10.90 23.92 16.05
C SER A 123 -11.89 22.98 16.75
N ARG A 124 -13.07 23.49 17.20
CA ARG A 124 -14.07 22.66 17.87
C ARG A 124 -14.65 21.61 16.91
N LYS A 125 -15.03 22.05 15.71
CA LYS A 125 -15.52 21.17 14.66
C LYS A 125 -14.44 20.17 14.24
N MET A 126 -13.20 20.62 14.08
CA MET A 126 -12.05 19.78 13.72
C MET A 126 -11.85 18.60 14.69
N HIS A 127 -11.83 18.87 16.02
CA HIS A 127 -11.71 17.81 17.02
C HIS A 127 -12.91 16.87 17.03
N ALA A 128 -14.13 17.38 16.84
CA ALA A 128 -15.33 16.55 16.79
C ALA A 128 -15.35 15.63 15.55
N GLU A 129 -14.89 16.11 14.41
CA GLU A 129 -14.77 15.31 13.19
C GLU A 129 -13.67 14.28 13.31
N ALA A 130 -12.51 14.66 13.84
CA ALA A 130 -11.40 13.75 14.10
C ALA A 130 -11.80 12.62 15.06
N SER A 131 -12.51 12.93 16.15
CA SER A 131 -12.99 11.91 17.08
C SER A 131 -13.93 10.92 16.38
N ARG A 132 -14.92 11.43 15.64
CA ARG A 132 -15.85 10.56 14.89
C ARG A 132 -15.11 9.65 13.89
N MET A 133 -14.09 10.17 13.22
CA MET A 133 -13.28 9.40 12.27
C MET A 133 -12.51 8.27 12.96
N LEU A 134 -11.87 8.57 14.10
CA LEU A 134 -11.15 7.57 14.90
C LEU A 134 -12.10 6.49 15.41
N ASP A 135 -13.26 6.88 15.95
CA ASP A 135 -14.29 5.95 16.43
C ASP A 135 -14.79 5.04 15.30
N HIS A 136 -15.03 5.58 14.11
CA HIS A 136 -15.44 4.82 12.94
C HIS A 136 -14.39 3.78 12.53
N LEU A 137 -13.12 4.09 12.66
CA LEU A 137 -12.02 3.17 12.30
C LEU A 137 -11.66 2.22 13.45
N GLY A 138 -12.27 2.37 14.62
CA GLY A 138 -11.93 1.60 15.80
C GLY A 138 -10.58 1.98 16.41
N ILE A 139 -10.03 3.17 16.06
CA ILE A 139 -8.74 3.67 16.55
C ILE A 139 -8.96 4.29 17.92
N ARG A 140 -8.39 3.67 18.95
CA ARG A 140 -8.48 4.18 20.32
C ARG A 140 -7.38 5.22 20.58
N MET A 141 -7.80 6.47 20.85
CA MET A 141 -6.92 7.56 21.23
C MET A 141 -7.38 8.17 22.56
N PRO A 142 -6.46 8.46 23.50
CA PRO A 142 -6.83 9.12 24.76
C PRO A 142 -7.44 10.51 24.54
N SER A 143 -6.95 11.25 23.55
CA SER A 143 -7.47 12.57 23.18
C SER A 143 -6.99 12.98 21.78
N THR A 144 -7.87 13.63 21.02
CA THR A 144 -7.52 14.25 19.73
C THR A 144 -6.62 15.51 19.89
N ARG A 145 -6.43 15.99 21.13
CA ARG A 145 -5.59 17.15 21.46
C ARG A 145 -4.15 16.78 21.81
N LEU A 146 -3.82 15.49 21.89
CA LEU A 146 -2.45 15.04 22.13
C LEU A 146 -1.61 15.36 20.89
N LYS A 147 -0.42 15.90 21.10
CA LYS A 147 0.56 16.06 20.03
C LYS A 147 1.08 14.70 19.60
N VAL A 148 1.38 14.58 18.30
CA VAL A 148 1.83 13.32 17.71
C VAL A 148 3.18 12.86 18.29
N GLU A 149 4.06 13.77 18.72
CA GLU A 149 5.31 13.45 19.41
C GLU A 149 5.12 12.59 20.68
N ASN A 150 3.96 12.67 21.33
CA ASN A 150 3.63 11.93 22.56
C ASN A 150 2.92 10.59 22.29
N LEU A 151 2.81 10.16 21.04
CA LEU A 151 2.15 8.92 20.65
C LEU A 151 3.16 7.79 20.46
N SER A 152 2.72 6.56 20.73
CA SER A 152 3.48 5.36 20.37
C SER A 152 3.59 5.19 18.86
N GLY A 153 4.52 4.33 18.40
CA GLY A 153 4.69 4.01 16.97
C GLY A 153 3.40 3.53 16.32
N GLY A 154 2.71 2.58 16.95
CA GLY A 154 1.44 2.04 16.48
C GLY A 154 0.31 3.08 16.44
N GLN A 155 0.26 3.98 17.40
CA GLN A 155 -0.68 5.10 17.40
C GLN A 155 -0.39 6.08 16.26
N ARG A 156 0.88 6.43 16.02
CA ARG A 156 1.29 7.26 14.87
C ARG A 156 0.90 6.60 13.56
N GLN A 157 1.16 5.29 13.42
CA GLN A 157 0.78 4.51 12.24
C GLN A 157 -0.74 4.54 12.01
N SER A 158 -1.52 4.33 13.07
CA SER A 158 -2.98 4.39 13.01
C SER A 158 -3.50 5.77 12.57
N ILE A 159 -2.86 6.87 13.03
CA ILE A 159 -3.20 8.22 12.58
C ILE A 159 -2.86 8.42 11.10
N ALA A 160 -1.71 7.93 10.62
CA ALA A 160 -1.34 8.04 9.21
C ALA A 160 -2.32 7.29 8.30
N ILE A 161 -2.72 6.07 8.69
CA ILE A 161 -3.75 5.30 7.99
C ILE A 161 -5.11 6.01 8.07
N GLY A 162 -5.51 6.47 9.26
CA GLY A 162 -6.75 7.23 9.46
C GLY A 162 -6.83 8.48 8.60
N ARG A 163 -5.72 9.23 8.49
CA ARG A 163 -5.60 10.38 7.59
C ARG A 163 -5.82 9.98 6.13
N ALA A 164 -5.16 8.92 5.65
CA ALA A 164 -5.32 8.45 4.28
C ALA A 164 -6.75 7.98 3.99
N VAL A 165 -7.36 7.22 4.91
CA VAL A 165 -8.74 6.74 4.79
C VAL A 165 -9.75 7.89 4.83
N SER A 166 -9.44 8.99 5.50
CA SER A 166 -10.32 10.18 5.59
C SER A 166 -10.56 10.89 4.25
N PHE A 167 -9.78 10.57 3.23
CA PHE A 167 -10.01 11.01 1.85
C PHE A 167 -10.97 10.10 1.06
N ASP A 168 -11.58 9.13 1.74
CA ASP A 168 -12.49 8.15 1.14
C ASP A 168 -11.86 7.46 -0.09
N PRO A 169 -10.68 6.82 0.08
CA PRO A 169 -9.94 6.24 -1.03
C PRO A 169 -10.66 5.01 -1.59
N LEU A 170 -10.50 4.78 -2.89
CA LEU A 170 -10.81 3.50 -3.54
C LEU A 170 -9.66 2.52 -3.39
N VAL A 171 -8.44 3.05 -3.41
CA VAL A 171 -7.19 2.29 -3.31
C VAL A 171 -6.30 2.90 -2.25
N LEU A 172 -5.80 2.07 -1.36
CA LEU A 172 -4.85 2.44 -0.32
C LEU A 172 -3.58 1.61 -0.46
N ILE A 173 -2.45 2.26 -0.68
CA ILE A 173 -1.13 1.64 -0.74
C ILE A 173 -0.45 1.86 0.62
N MET A 174 0.08 0.80 1.21
CA MET A 174 0.82 0.88 2.47
C MET A 174 2.21 0.30 2.27
N ASP A 175 3.24 1.13 2.50
CA ASP A 175 4.64 0.72 2.37
C ASP A 175 5.23 0.52 3.78
N GLU A 176 5.50 -0.76 4.12
CA GLU A 176 6.09 -1.21 5.40
C GLU A 176 5.35 -0.70 6.66
N PRO A 177 4.02 -0.85 6.76
CA PRO A 177 3.24 -0.22 7.83
C PRO A 177 3.51 -0.80 9.23
N THR A 178 4.22 -1.92 9.33
CA THR A 178 4.48 -2.62 10.60
C THR A 178 5.98 -2.72 10.95
N ALA A 179 6.87 -2.15 10.13
CA ALA A 179 8.31 -2.41 10.20
C ALA A 179 8.99 -2.02 11.52
N ALA A 180 8.53 -0.94 12.16
CA ALA A 180 9.15 -0.40 13.38
C ALA A 180 8.25 -0.51 14.63
N LEU A 181 7.27 -1.42 14.60
CA LEU A 181 6.27 -1.54 15.66
C LEU A 181 6.57 -2.70 16.62
N ALA A 182 6.17 -2.53 17.88
CA ALA A 182 6.12 -3.62 18.86
C ALA A 182 5.00 -4.62 18.47
N VAL A 183 5.13 -5.89 18.92
CA VAL A 183 4.20 -6.98 18.53
C VAL A 183 2.73 -6.61 18.75
N ALA A 184 2.40 -6.06 19.93
CA ALA A 184 1.02 -5.67 20.25
C ALA A 184 0.49 -4.52 19.37
N GLU A 185 1.37 -3.67 18.86
CA GLU A 185 1.01 -2.57 17.95
C GLU A 185 0.79 -3.07 16.52
N VAL A 186 1.52 -4.11 16.12
CA VAL A 186 1.33 -4.77 14.81
C VAL A 186 -0.07 -5.30 14.67
N ASP A 187 -0.56 -6.04 15.68
CA ASP A 187 -1.92 -6.61 15.66
C ASP A 187 -2.99 -5.53 15.46
N ALA A 188 -2.85 -4.40 16.15
CA ALA A 188 -3.78 -3.27 16.00
C ALA A 188 -3.78 -2.67 14.58
N VAL A 189 -2.60 -2.56 13.95
CA VAL A 189 -2.48 -2.08 12.56
C VAL A 189 -3.06 -3.09 11.58
N LEU A 190 -2.82 -4.38 11.76
CA LEU A 190 -3.37 -5.43 10.90
C LEU A 190 -4.91 -5.49 10.99
N GLU A 191 -5.49 -5.35 12.18
CA GLU A 191 -6.94 -5.25 12.35
C GLU A 191 -7.52 -3.98 11.71
N LEU A 192 -6.79 -2.86 11.76
CA LEU A 192 -7.19 -1.64 11.05
C LEU A 192 -7.21 -1.86 9.53
N ILE A 193 -6.21 -2.55 8.96
CA ILE A 193 -6.16 -2.90 7.53
C ILE A 193 -7.39 -3.72 7.14
N LYS A 194 -7.75 -4.75 7.92
CA LYS A 194 -8.96 -5.54 7.71
C LYS A 194 -10.23 -4.70 7.76
N THR A 195 -10.31 -3.80 8.74
CA THR A 195 -11.46 -2.89 8.89
C THR A 195 -11.62 -1.99 7.67
N VAL A 196 -10.52 -1.43 7.15
CA VAL A 196 -10.50 -0.57 5.96
C VAL A 196 -10.94 -1.36 4.72
N SER A 197 -10.37 -2.54 4.52
CA SER A 197 -10.70 -3.43 3.41
C SER A 197 -12.16 -3.91 3.44
N ALA A 198 -12.69 -4.24 4.63
CA ALA A 198 -14.08 -4.64 4.80
C ALA A 198 -15.09 -3.55 4.42
N ARG A 199 -14.66 -2.29 4.33
CA ARG A 199 -15.45 -1.14 3.84
C ARG A 199 -15.37 -0.93 2.33
N GLY A 200 -14.75 -1.85 1.60
CA GLY A 200 -14.63 -1.80 0.15
C GLY A 200 -13.38 -1.06 -0.36
N VAL A 201 -12.48 -0.60 0.53
CA VAL A 201 -11.20 -0.03 0.10
C VAL A 201 -10.27 -1.17 -0.33
N SER A 202 -9.76 -1.08 -1.53
CA SER A 202 -8.78 -2.04 -2.06
C SER A 202 -7.38 -1.68 -1.55
N VAL A 203 -6.64 -2.64 -1.01
CA VAL A 203 -5.36 -2.37 -0.32
C VAL A 203 -4.21 -3.08 -1.02
N ILE A 204 -3.11 -2.35 -1.26
CA ILE A 204 -1.81 -2.95 -1.59
C ILE A 204 -0.92 -2.82 -0.36
N LEU A 205 -0.52 -3.97 0.20
CA LEU A 205 0.36 -4.04 1.36
C LEU A 205 1.75 -4.49 0.93
N ILE A 206 2.73 -3.60 1.09
CA ILE A 206 4.14 -3.90 0.86
C ILE A 206 4.78 -4.14 2.23
N THR A 207 5.33 -5.32 2.45
CA THR A 207 6.06 -5.64 3.68
C THR A 207 7.07 -6.77 3.46
N HIS A 208 8.13 -6.77 4.25
CA HIS A 208 9.07 -7.88 4.35
C HIS A 208 8.68 -8.88 5.47
N ARG A 209 7.69 -8.56 6.30
CA ARG A 209 7.15 -9.42 7.36
C ARG A 209 6.10 -10.35 6.77
N LEU A 210 6.53 -11.51 6.30
CA LEU A 210 5.63 -12.45 5.62
C LEU A 210 4.47 -12.90 6.51
N GLN A 211 4.68 -13.03 7.82
CA GLN A 211 3.61 -13.39 8.77
C GLN A 211 2.42 -12.42 8.69
N ASP A 212 2.68 -11.12 8.55
CA ASP A 212 1.63 -10.11 8.49
C ASP A 212 0.71 -10.32 7.27
N LEU A 213 1.30 -10.77 6.13
CA LEU A 213 0.53 -11.07 4.91
C LEU A 213 -0.47 -12.20 5.11
N PHE A 214 -0.06 -13.27 5.82
CA PHE A 214 -0.94 -14.42 6.09
C PHE A 214 -2.08 -14.09 7.06
N VAL A 215 -1.97 -12.95 7.77
CA VAL A 215 -3.03 -12.46 8.65
C VAL A 215 -4.08 -11.64 7.90
N VAL A 216 -3.67 -10.83 6.91
CA VAL A 216 -4.58 -9.81 6.34
C VAL A 216 -4.79 -9.90 4.82
N CYS A 217 -3.89 -10.53 4.06
CA CYS A 217 -4.00 -10.54 2.61
C CYS A 217 -4.94 -11.65 2.10
N ASP A 218 -5.57 -11.39 0.97
CA ASP A 218 -6.33 -12.38 0.20
C ASP A 218 -5.40 -13.11 -0.79
N ARG A 219 -4.42 -12.37 -1.37
CA ARG A 219 -3.49 -12.84 -2.40
C ARG A 219 -2.13 -12.18 -2.23
N ILE A 220 -1.07 -12.87 -2.65
CA ILE A 220 0.30 -12.35 -2.69
C ILE A 220 0.78 -12.33 -4.13
N MET A 221 1.35 -11.21 -4.54
CA MET A 221 2.13 -11.05 -5.76
C MET A 221 3.61 -10.97 -5.40
N VAL A 222 4.41 -11.86 -5.98
CA VAL A 222 5.87 -11.91 -5.78
C VAL A 222 6.54 -11.23 -6.96
N MET A 223 7.40 -10.27 -6.68
CA MET A 223 8.28 -9.62 -7.66
C MET A 223 9.71 -10.12 -7.53
N PHE A 224 10.38 -10.32 -8.67
CA PHE A 224 11.78 -10.69 -8.75
C PHE A 224 12.44 -9.95 -9.92
N GLU A 225 13.52 -9.23 -9.66
CA GLU A 225 14.32 -8.50 -10.69
C GLU A 225 13.45 -7.65 -11.65
N GLY A 226 12.50 -6.88 -11.08
CA GLY A 226 11.64 -5.98 -11.84
C GLY A 226 10.53 -6.64 -12.64
N ARG A 227 10.22 -7.92 -12.40
CA ARG A 227 9.20 -8.70 -13.11
C ARG A 227 8.23 -9.40 -12.14
N ASN A 228 7.08 -9.81 -12.66
CA ASN A 228 6.20 -10.74 -11.94
C ASN A 228 6.87 -12.10 -11.87
N ALA A 229 7.07 -12.61 -10.66
CA ALA A 229 7.61 -13.96 -10.43
C ALA A 229 6.50 -14.98 -10.22
N ALA A 230 5.51 -14.66 -9.39
CA ALA A 230 4.36 -15.51 -9.11
C ALA A 230 3.22 -14.71 -8.48
N GLU A 231 2.01 -15.27 -8.53
CA GLU A 231 0.86 -14.88 -7.72
C GLU A 231 0.30 -16.09 -6.99
N ARG A 232 -0.12 -15.91 -5.73
CA ARG A 232 -0.65 -16.97 -4.89
C ARG A 232 -1.82 -16.48 -4.05
N LEU A 233 -2.88 -17.27 -3.96
CA LEU A 233 -3.91 -17.08 -2.96
C LEU A 233 -3.35 -17.48 -1.59
N ILE A 234 -3.69 -16.73 -0.54
CA ILE A 234 -3.21 -17.01 0.82
C ILE A 234 -3.58 -18.44 1.27
N GLY A 235 -4.78 -18.90 0.95
CA GLY A 235 -5.25 -20.25 1.31
C GLY A 235 -4.57 -21.40 0.56
N GLU A 236 -3.77 -21.12 -0.48
CA GLU A 236 -3.17 -22.12 -1.37
C GLU A 236 -1.63 -22.12 -1.29
N THR A 237 -1.05 -21.33 -0.38
CA THR A 237 0.41 -21.18 -0.25
C THR A 237 0.84 -21.19 1.22
N ASN A 238 2.13 -21.17 1.44
CA ASN A 238 2.75 -21.06 2.77
C ASN A 238 4.00 -20.17 2.73
N ILE A 239 4.50 -19.80 3.92
CA ILE A 239 5.65 -18.90 4.07
C ILE A 239 6.87 -19.44 3.35
N GLU A 240 7.15 -20.76 3.44
CA GLU A 240 8.32 -21.38 2.82
C GLU A 240 8.27 -21.27 1.28
N GLU A 241 7.11 -21.50 0.67
CA GLU A 241 6.93 -21.31 -0.76
C GLU A 241 7.17 -19.87 -1.18
N ILE A 242 6.61 -18.89 -0.45
CA ILE A 242 6.79 -17.47 -0.74
C ILE A 242 8.26 -17.07 -0.62
N VAL A 243 8.98 -17.52 0.43
CA VAL A 243 10.43 -17.29 0.58
C VAL A 243 11.20 -17.85 -0.61
N ASN A 244 10.90 -19.09 -1.04
CA ASN A 244 11.56 -19.70 -2.19
C ASN A 244 11.31 -18.94 -3.50
N LEU A 245 10.13 -18.36 -3.67
CA LEU A 245 9.81 -17.53 -4.82
C LEU A 245 10.54 -16.18 -4.78
N ILE A 246 10.64 -15.53 -3.62
CA ILE A 246 11.38 -14.27 -3.42
C ILE A 246 12.87 -14.46 -3.75
N VAL A 247 13.49 -15.56 -3.28
CA VAL A 247 14.91 -15.84 -3.52
C VAL A 247 15.17 -16.34 -4.95
N GLY A 248 14.13 -16.53 -5.76
CA GLY A 248 14.26 -16.97 -7.15
C GLY A 248 14.74 -18.42 -7.32
N ARG A 249 14.70 -19.25 -6.28
CA ARG A 249 15.19 -20.63 -6.34
C ARG A 249 14.43 -21.50 -7.34
N LYS A 250 13.12 -21.27 -7.52
CA LYS A 250 12.32 -22.01 -8.52
C LYS A 250 12.59 -21.57 -9.97
N PHE A 251 13.06 -20.34 -10.20
CA PHE A 251 13.39 -19.85 -11.55
C PHE A 251 14.74 -20.39 -12.06
N ARG A 252 15.72 -20.63 -11.17
CA ARG A 252 17.04 -21.16 -11.54
C ARG A 252 17.00 -22.64 -11.93
N SER A 253 16.06 -23.43 -11.41
CA SER A 253 15.93 -24.85 -11.74
C SER A 253 15.39 -25.14 -13.15
N VAL A 254 14.64 -24.19 -13.73
CA VAL A 254 14.08 -24.34 -15.10
C VAL A 254 15.12 -23.95 -16.18
N SER A 255 16.02 -23.02 -15.86
CA SER A 255 17.08 -22.59 -16.80
C SER A 255 18.34 -23.46 -16.78
N ALA A 256 18.53 -24.31 -15.77
CA ALA A 256 19.70 -25.19 -15.64
C ALA A 256 19.50 -26.60 -16.28
N GLY A 257 18.28 -26.91 -16.77
CA GLY A 257 17.93 -28.23 -17.33
C GLY A 257 18.16 -28.41 -18.85
N GLY A 258 18.94 -27.56 -19.50
CA GLY A 258 19.05 -27.56 -20.95
C GLY A 258 20.49 -27.55 -21.52
N ARG A 259 21.33 -28.54 -21.17
CA ARG A 259 22.44 -28.93 -22.04
C ARG A 259 22.65 -30.45 -21.95
N PRO A 260 22.28 -31.23 -22.97
CA PRO A 260 22.83 -32.58 -23.11
C PRO A 260 24.31 -32.46 -23.43
N SER A 261 25.16 -33.12 -22.63
CA SER A 261 26.56 -33.33 -22.94
C SER A 261 26.66 -34.10 -24.24
N ALA A 262 27.10 -33.46 -25.30
CA ALA A 262 27.57 -34.17 -26.51
C ALA A 262 28.81 -34.96 -26.15
N GLY A 263 28.72 -36.29 -26.29
CA GLY A 263 29.81 -37.20 -26.07
C GLY A 263 30.94 -36.93 -27.06
N ALA A 264 32.16 -37.06 -26.58
CA ALA A 264 33.35 -37.19 -27.41
C ALA A 264 33.38 -38.57 -28.03
N PRO A 265 33.71 -38.73 -29.32
CA PRO A 265 34.13 -40.01 -29.89
C PRO A 265 35.60 -40.23 -29.62
N ALA A 266 35.95 -41.51 -29.57
CA ALA A 266 37.25 -42.10 -29.35
C ALA A 266 38.33 -41.67 -30.34
#